data_619e05e975f37b20be8a8cc00578efc7
#
_entry.id   619e05e975f37b20be8a8cc00578efc7
#
_cell.length_a   1.000
_cell.length_b   1.000
_cell.length_c   1.000
_cell.angle_alpha   90.00
_cell.angle_beta   90.00
_cell.angle_gamma   90.00
#
_symmetry.space_group_name_H-M   'P 1'
#
loop_
_entity.id
_entity.type
_entity.pdbx_description
1 polymer ?
#
loop_
_entity_poly.entity_id
_entity_poly.type
_entity_poly.pdbx_seq_one_letter_code
_entity_poly.pdbx_strand_id
1 'polypeptide(L)'
;NHHEPIVSEEKFARAQEIRERRNGGRKKGVAPGKREKFSRQYAFSCMLECGFCGANLSRRRWHSSSKYTKTIWQCVESTKHGKRFCPDSKGIPEQVIEDAFIESYRMLCTDHKDVLEEFIKRVEKTLSEDSIEDKIEKLNRSVYNIQYKRKKLLENYLEGVVAKDIYEETDVGYEKKLSEAKTQLSMLEQQYDNEGSLQRRLADFRKALSKNQILEEFDRGIFESIIEKVIVGGYDENGEKDPYKI
;
A
#
# COMPACT_ATOMS: atom_id res chain seq x y z
N ASN A 1 -11.42 -20.69 25.94
CA ASN A 1 -10.43 -21.35 25.06
C ASN A 1 -9.18 -21.62 25.87
N HIS A 2 -8.87 -22.93 26.11
CA HIS A 2 -7.80 -23.36 27.03
C HIS A 2 -6.72 -24.19 26.33
N HIS A 3 -6.49 -23.98 25.03
CA HIS A 3 -5.39 -24.62 24.34
C HIS A 3 -4.41 -23.59 23.79
N GLU A 4 -3.17 -23.99 23.68
CA GLU A 4 -2.11 -23.16 23.13
C GLU A 4 -2.43 -22.79 21.68
N PRO A 5 -2.11 -21.56 21.26
CA PRO A 5 -2.35 -21.12 19.88
C PRO A 5 -1.48 -21.95 18.92
N ILE A 6 -2.11 -22.46 17.85
CA ILE A 6 -1.46 -23.27 16.81
C ILE A 6 -0.45 -22.41 16.00
N VAL A 7 -0.68 -21.11 15.96
CA VAL A 7 0.16 -20.16 15.22
C VAL A 7 0.53 -19.01 16.15
N SER A 8 1.79 -18.56 16.12
CA SER A 8 2.20 -17.41 16.91
C SER A 8 1.41 -16.15 16.54
N GLU A 9 1.20 -15.27 17.51
CA GLU A 9 0.47 -14.01 17.34
C GLU A 9 1.05 -13.16 16.21
N GLU A 10 2.36 -13.10 16.09
CA GLU A 10 3.08 -12.42 15.02
C GLU A 10 2.74 -12.98 13.62
N LYS A 11 2.75 -14.31 13.46
CA LYS A 11 2.36 -14.96 12.20
C LYS A 11 0.90 -14.74 11.86
N PHE A 12 0.03 -14.73 12.87
CA PHE A 12 -1.39 -14.43 12.68
C PHE A 12 -1.61 -12.99 12.24
N ALA A 13 -0.99 -12.02 12.91
CA ALA A 13 -1.07 -10.61 12.55
C ALA A 13 -0.58 -10.37 11.11
N ARG A 14 0.56 -10.96 10.73
CA ARG A 14 1.08 -10.90 9.36
C ARG A 14 0.12 -11.50 8.34
N ALA A 15 -0.52 -12.62 8.66
CA ALA A 15 -1.53 -13.24 7.79
C ALA A 15 -2.77 -12.36 7.61
N GLN A 16 -3.23 -11.67 8.66
CA GLN A 16 -4.32 -10.72 8.59
C GLN A 16 -3.97 -9.50 7.73
N GLU A 17 -2.80 -8.92 7.91
CA GLU A 17 -2.31 -7.80 7.08
C GLU A 17 -2.26 -8.17 5.59
N ILE A 18 -1.70 -9.33 5.25
CA ILE A 18 -1.69 -9.85 3.87
C ILE A 18 -3.10 -10.04 3.34
N ARG A 19 -4.01 -10.56 4.15
CA ARG A 19 -5.41 -10.78 3.79
C ARG A 19 -6.13 -9.45 3.52
N GLU A 20 -5.94 -8.45 4.36
CA GLU A 20 -6.54 -7.12 4.20
C GLU A 20 -6.02 -6.43 2.94
N ARG A 21 -4.72 -6.46 2.71
CA ARG A 21 -4.08 -5.94 1.51
C ARG A 21 -4.61 -6.60 0.23
N ARG A 22 -4.81 -7.93 0.25
CA ARG A 22 -5.32 -8.71 -0.89
C ARG A 22 -6.82 -8.53 -1.13
N ASN A 23 -7.59 -8.28 -0.08
CA ASN A 23 -9.05 -8.11 -0.18
C ASN A 23 -9.48 -6.73 -0.70
N GLY A 24 -8.57 -5.78 -0.91
CA GLY A 24 -8.86 -4.46 -1.46
C GLY A 24 -9.83 -3.64 -0.61
N GLY A 25 -9.76 -3.79 0.72
CA GLY A 25 -10.53 -2.95 1.64
C GLY A 25 -12.04 -3.17 1.57
N ARG A 26 -12.50 -4.41 1.49
CA ARG A 26 -13.92 -4.74 1.56
C ARG A 26 -14.51 -4.28 2.88
N LYS A 27 -15.13 -3.11 2.91
CA LYS A 27 -15.92 -2.67 4.07
C LYS A 27 -17.14 -3.58 4.21
N LYS A 28 -17.37 -4.15 5.41
CA LYS A 28 -18.60 -4.89 5.73
C LYS A 28 -19.79 -3.97 5.44
N GLY A 29 -20.74 -4.43 4.63
CA GLY A 29 -21.98 -3.69 4.34
C GLY A 29 -22.04 -2.99 2.98
N VAL A 30 -21.00 -3.03 2.15
CA VAL A 30 -21.07 -2.48 0.79
C VAL A 30 -21.73 -3.49 -0.14
N ALA A 31 -22.76 -3.04 -0.88
CA ALA A 31 -23.50 -3.85 -1.84
C ALA A 31 -22.57 -4.48 -2.90
N PRO A 32 -22.85 -5.71 -3.38
CA PRO A 32 -22.09 -6.32 -4.46
C PRO A 32 -22.05 -5.40 -5.69
N GLY A 33 -20.84 -5.12 -6.21
CA GLY A 33 -20.65 -4.26 -7.38
C GLY A 33 -20.11 -2.85 -7.10
N LYS A 34 -20.22 -2.34 -5.86
CA LYS A 34 -19.61 -1.07 -5.44
C LYS A 34 -18.32 -1.34 -4.65
N ARG A 35 -17.24 -1.71 -5.36
CA ARG A 35 -15.92 -1.85 -4.75
C ARG A 35 -15.13 -0.56 -4.96
N GLU A 36 -14.66 0.04 -3.87
CA GLU A 36 -13.77 1.20 -3.93
C GLU A 36 -12.38 0.82 -4.47
N LYS A 37 -11.94 -0.44 -4.24
CA LYS A 37 -10.65 -0.96 -4.71
C LYS A 37 -10.80 -2.38 -5.25
N PHE A 38 -10.03 -2.71 -6.28
CA PHE A 38 -9.93 -4.07 -6.82
C PHE A 38 -9.15 -4.98 -5.87
N SER A 39 -9.54 -6.25 -5.79
CA SER A 39 -8.85 -7.25 -4.99
C SER A 39 -7.46 -7.55 -5.56
N ARG A 40 -6.44 -7.60 -4.71
CA ARG A 40 -5.08 -8.05 -5.04
C ARG A 40 -4.94 -9.58 -4.92
N GLN A 41 -5.86 -10.30 -5.53
CA GLN A 41 -5.90 -11.78 -5.46
C GLN A 41 -4.65 -12.43 -6.08
N TYR A 42 -4.20 -11.92 -7.23
CA TYR A 42 -3.01 -12.40 -7.94
C TYR A 42 -1.84 -11.47 -7.67
N ALA A 43 -0.61 -11.96 -7.84
CA ALA A 43 0.61 -11.20 -7.55
C ALA A 43 0.64 -9.83 -8.25
N PHE A 44 0.25 -9.79 -9.51
CA PHE A 44 0.28 -8.58 -10.33
C PHE A 44 -1.03 -7.77 -10.31
N SER A 45 -2.04 -8.17 -9.54
CA SER A 45 -3.32 -7.45 -9.47
C SER A 45 -3.13 -6.02 -8.96
N CYS A 46 -3.60 -5.03 -9.73
CA CYS A 46 -3.47 -3.59 -9.43
C CYS A 46 -2.03 -3.05 -9.44
N MET A 47 -1.06 -3.84 -9.89
CA MET A 47 0.34 -3.43 -9.98
C MET A 47 0.82 -3.24 -11.42
N LEU A 48 0.07 -3.75 -12.41
CA LEU A 48 0.42 -3.59 -13.82
C LEU A 48 -0.31 -2.40 -14.44
N GLU A 49 0.44 -1.54 -15.10
CA GLU A 49 -0.06 -0.37 -15.83
C GLU A 49 0.36 -0.43 -17.28
N CYS A 50 -0.53 0.00 -18.18
CA CYS A 50 -0.26 0.07 -19.61
C CYS A 50 0.59 1.30 -19.94
N GLY A 51 1.79 1.10 -20.50
CA GLY A 51 2.69 2.18 -20.88
C GLY A 51 2.19 3.05 -22.04
N PHE A 52 1.14 2.63 -22.76
CA PHE A 52 0.54 3.43 -23.84
C PHE A 52 -0.58 4.35 -23.36
N CYS A 53 -1.39 3.93 -22.36
CA CYS A 53 -2.58 4.70 -21.96
C CYS A 53 -2.72 4.89 -20.43
N GLY A 54 -1.81 4.38 -19.63
CA GLY A 54 -1.84 4.51 -18.16
C GLY A 54 -2.91 3.67 -17.45
N ALA A 55 -3.74 2.92 -18.17
CA ALA A 55 -4.77 2.10 -17.55
C ALA A 55 -4.20 0.79 -16.96
N ASN A 56 -4.86 0.27 -15.92
CA ASN A 56 -4.46 -1.02 -15.34
C ASN A 56 -4.62 -2.17 -16.34
N LEU A 57 -3.81 -3.22 -16.15
CA LEU A 57 -4.01 -4.48 -16.84
C LEU A 57 -4.88 -5.42 -15.99
N SER A 58 -5.67 -6.26 -16.68
CA SER A 58 -6.51 -7.29 -16.07
C SER A 58 -6.07 -8.68 -16.49
N ARG A 59 -6.10 -9.61 -15.52
CA ARG A 59 -5.77 -11.02 -15.73
C ARG A 59 -6.87 -11.74 -16.50
N ARG A 60 -6.49 -12.48 -17.52
CA ARG A 60 -7.41 -13.25 -18.36
C ARG A 60 -6.84 -14.63 -18.67
N ARG A 61 -7.72 -15.60 -18.85
CA ARG A 61 -7.37 -16.92 -19.37
C ARG A 61 -7.73 -16.97 -20.84
N TRP A 62 -6.73 -17.19 -21.68
CA TRP A 62 -6.92 -17.47 -23.10
C TRP A 62 -7.00 -18.96 -23.35
N HIS A 63 -7.84 -19.39 -24.28
CA HIS A 63 -8.04 -20.79 -24.64
C HIS A 63 -8.34 -21.69 -23.44
N SER A 64 -9.23 -21.21 -22.53
CA SER A 64 -9.52 -21.88 -21.27
C SER A 64 -10.05 -23.31 -21.40
N SER A 65 -10.62 -23.66 -22.54
CA SER A 65 -11.16 -24.99 -22.85
C SER A 65 -10.20 -25.88 -23.65
N SER A 66 -8.97 -25.49 -23.87
CA SER A 66 -7.99 -26.24 -24.66
C SER A 66 -6.67 -26.50 -23.93
N LYS A 67 -5.86 -27.43 -24.45
CA LYS A 67 -4.51 -27.69 -23.95
C LYS A 67 -3.55 -26.49 -24.10
N TYR A 68 -3.94 -25.48 -24.87
CA TYR A 68 -3.17 -24.25 -25.10
C TYR A 68 -3.61 -23.11 -24.19
N THR A 69 -4.25 -23.42 -23.06
CA THR A 69 -4.66 -22.39 -22.09
C THR A 69 -3.46 -21.57 -21.63
N LYS A 70 -3.60 -20.25 -21.67
CA LYS A 70 -2.58 -19.30 -21.21
C LYS A 70 -3.22 -18.26 -20.27
N THR A 71 -2.48 -17.91 -19.24
CA THR A 71 -2.80 -16.73 -18.41
C THR A 71 -2.08 -15.54 -19.01
N ILE A 72 -2.84 -14.50 -19.33
CA ILE A 72 -2.31 -13.24 -19.85
C ILE A 72 -2.82 -12.05 -19.04
N TRP A 73 -2.08 -10.98 -19.12
CA TRP A 73 -2.48 -9.66 -18.61
C TRP A 73 -2.74 -8.73 -19.80
N GLN A 74 -3.87 -8.04 -19.80
CA GLN A 74 -4.32 -7.21 -20.91
C GLN A 74 -4.86 -5.87 -20.41
N CYS A 75 -4.55 -4.80 -21.15
CA CYS A 75 -5.04 -3.45 -20.86
C CYS A 75 -6.58 -3.41 -20.75
N VAL A 76 -7.07 -2.81 -19.66
CA VAL A 76 -8.50 -2.71 -19.37
C VAL A 76 -9.21 -1.84 -20.41
N GLU A 77 -8.60 -0.72 -20.83
CA GLU A 77 -9.18 0.18 -21.86
C GLU A 77 -9.33 -0.54 -23.20
N SER A 78 -8.26 -1.20 -23.67
CA SER A 78 -8.33 -1.99 -24.90
C SER A 78 -9.37 -3.11 -24.85
N THR A 79 -9.63 -3.64 -23.64
CA THR A 79 -10.55 -4.77 -23.46
C THR A 79 -11.99 -4.34 -23.33
N LYS A 80 -12.28 -3.27 -22.56
CA LYS A 80 -13.64 -2.78 -22.30
C LYS A 80 -14.18 -1.91 -23.44
N HIS A 81 -13.32 -1.05 -23.96
CA HIS A 81 -13.68 -0.02 -24.92
C HIS A 81 -13.17 -0.30 -26.35
N GLY A 82 -12.39 -1.39 -26.49
CA GLY A 82 -11.84 -1.86 -27.75
C GLY A 82 -10.51 -1.19 -28.12
N LYS A 83 -9.88 -1.74 -29.18
CA LYS A 83 -8.59 -1.26 -29.67
C LYS A 83 -8.57 0.19 -30.12
N ARG A 84 -9.73 0.82 -30.29
CA ARG A 84 -9.84 2.23 -30.61
C ARG A 84 -9.27 3.13 -29.49
N PHE A 85 -9.37 2.68 -28.22
CA PHE A 85 -8.90 3.45 -27.06
C PHE A 85 -7.45 3.14 -26.66
N CYS A 86 -6.97 1.94 -26.94
CA CYS A 86 -5.57 1.56 -26.77
C CYS A 86 -5.16 0.58 -27.85
N PRO A 87 -4.82 1.08 -29.06
CA PRO A 87 -4.54 0.25 -30.24
C PRO A 87 -3.27 -0.56 -30.11
N ASP A 88 -2.26 0.00 -29.46
CA ASP A 88 -0.89 -0.53 -29.43
C ASP A 88 -0.67 -1.56 -28.32
N SER A 89 -1.56 -1.62 -27.32
CA SER A 89 -1.43 -2.60 -26.25
C SER A 89 -1.70 -4.03 -26.74
N LYS A 90 -0.89 -4.98 -26.26
CA LYS A 90 -1.09 -6.42 -26.46
C LYS A 90 -1.20 -7.14 -25.13
N GLY A 91 -1.76 -8.34 -25.17
CA GLY A 91 -1.77 -9.22 -23.99
C GLY A 91 -0.39 -9.81 -23.75
N ILE A 92 0.12 -9.68 -22.54
CA ILE A 92 1.41 -10.26 -22.14
C ILE A 92 1.17 -11.52 -21.29
N PRO A 93 1.85 -12.64 -21.56
CA PRO A 93 1.79 -13.82 -20.70
C PRO A 93 2.29 -13.51 -19.27
N GLU A 94 1.62 -14.09 -18.26
CA GLU A 94 2.00 -13.93 -16.85
C GLU A 94 3.45 -14.38 -16.62
N GLN A 95 3.86 -15.50 -17.23
CA GLN A 95 5.21 -16.02 -17.11
C GLN A 95 6.30 -15.05 -17.59
N VAL A 96 6.04 -14.28 -18.64
CA VAL A 96 7.01 -13.30 -19.16
C VAL A 96 7.28 -12.19 -18.11
N ILE A 97 6.26 -11.81 -17.36
CA ILE A 97 6.42 -10.80 -16.28
C ILE A 97 7.19 -11.40 -15.11
N GLU A 98 6.92 -12.66 -14.77
CA GLU A 98 7.64 -13.41 -13.73
C GLU A 98 9.12 -13.55 -14.08
N ASP A 99 9.42 -13.97 -15.30
CA ASP A 99 10.78 -14.15 -15.81
C ASP A 99 11.55 -12.82 -15.82
N ALA A 100 10.93 -11.76 -16.31
CA ALA A 100 11.51 -10.41 -16.30
C ALA A 100 11.85 -9.91 -14.90
N PHE A 101 10.98 -10.20 -13.92
CA PHE A 101 11.25 -9.87 -12.52
C PHE A 101 12.44 -10.68 -11.98
N ILE A 102 12.48 -11.99 -12.22
CA ILE A 102 13.57 -12.85 -11.76
C ILE A 102 14.91 -12.37 -12.32
N GLU A 103 14.95 -12.02 -13.60
CA GLU A 103 16.17 -11.53 -14.25
C GLU A 103 16.60 -10.17 -13.70
N SER A 104 15.67 -9.21 -13.58
CA SER A 104 15.94 -7.89 -12.99
C SER A 104 16.41 -8.01 -11.53
N TYR A 105 15.81 -8.89 -10.75
CA TYR A 105 16.23 -9.16 -9.39
C TYR A 105 17.64 -9.76 -9.31
N ARG A 106 17.95 -10.69 -10.21
CA ARG A 106 19.29 -11.29 -10.31
C ARG A 106 20.34 -10.25 -10.65
N MET A 107 20.10 -9.40 -11.64
CA MET A 107 21.00 -8.30 -12.01
C MET A 107 21.21 -7.35 -10.83
N LEU A 108 20.14 -6.99 -10.13
CA LEU A 108 20.21 -6.11 -8.97
C LEU A 108 21.05 -6.70 -7.84
N CYS A 109 20.91 -8.00 -7.55
CA CYS A 109 21.65 -8.68 -6.50
C CYS A 109 23.12 -8.95 -6.85
N THR A 110 23.44 -9.12 -8.14
CA THR A 110 24.80 -9.45 -8.60
C THR A 110 25.64 -8.19 -8.79
N ASP A 111 25.09 -7.20 -9.49
CA ASP A 111 25.89 -6.06 -9.97
C ASP A 111 25.83 -4.84 -9.06
N HIS A 112 24.80 -4.72 -8.20
CA HIS A 112 24.51 -3.51 -7.43
C HIS A 112 24.25 -3.74 -5.95
N LYS A 113 24.72 -4.85 -5.40
CA LYS A 113 24.47 -5.23 -4.00
C LYS A 113 24.93 -4.15 -3.01
N ASP A 114 26.12 -3.61 -3.20
CA ASP A 114 26.69 -2.60 -2.29
C ASP A 114 25.90 -1.29 -2.31
N VAL A 115 25.49 -0.86 -3.51
CA VAL A 115 24.68 0.35 -3.71
C VAL A 115 23.30 0.16 -3.06
N LEU A 116 22.74 -1.02 -3.18
CA LEU A 116 21.44 -1.35 -2.61
C LEU A 116 21.48 -1.41 -1.08
N GLU A 117 22.53 -2.00 -0.50
CA GLU A 117 22.73 -2.02 0.95
C GLU A 117 22.92 -0.60 1.52
N GLU A 118 23.66 0.26 0.83
CA GLU A 118 23.83 1.65 1.23
C GLU A 118 22.50 2.42 1.12
N PHE A 119 21.74 2.21 0.06
CA PHE A 119 20.39 2.80 -0.11
C PHE A 119 19.45 2.40 1.02
N ILE A 120 19.39 1.11 1.35
CA ILE A 120 18.55 0.60 2.45
C ILE A 120 18.94 1.28 3.76
N LYS A 121 20.25 1.35 4.08
CA LYS A 121 20.74 2.03 5.30
C LYS A 121 20.32 3.50 5.36
N ARG A 122 20.37 4.21 4.23
CA ARG A 122 19.95 5.63 4.17
C ARG A 122 18.45 5.78 4.42
N VAL A 123 17.62 4.90 3.82
CA VAL A 123 16.17 4.92 4.03
C VAL A 123 15.83 4.60 5.49
N GLU A 124 16.45 3.56 6.07
CA GLU A 124 16.26 3.22 7.49
C GLU A 124 16.63 4.39 8.41
N LYS A 125 17.73 5.08 8.12
CA LYS A 125 18.15 6.26 8.89
C LYS A 125 17.13 7.39 8.79
N THR A 126 16.65 7.71 7.60
CA THR A 126 15.63 8.75 7.40
C THR A 126 14.32 8.44 8.13
N LEU A 127 13.88 7.17 8.12
CA LEU A 127 12.69 6.73 8.84
C LEU A 127 12.85 6.76 10.37
N SER A 128 14.10 6.67 10.88
CA SER A 128 14.37 6.71 12.33
C SER A 128 14.56 8.11 12.88
N GLU A 129 14.94 9.09 12.04
CA GLU A 129 15.22 10.46 12.47
C GLU A 129 13.97 11.31 12.78
N ASP A 130 12.81 10.95 12.20
CA ASP A 130 11.55 11.71 12.35
C ASP A 130 10.52 10.86 13.11
N SER A 131 10.66 10.80 14.44
CA SER A 131 9.76 10.00 15.28
C SER A 131 8.31 10.52 15.19
N ILE A 132 7.51 9.88 14.33
CA ILE A 132 6.05 10.11 14.24
C ILE A 132 5.39 9.77 15.57
N GLU A 133 5.92 8.80 16.31
CA GLU A 133 5.44 8.42 17.65
C GLU A 133 5.44 9.60 18.61
N ASP A 134 6.53 10.37 18.67
CA ASP A 134 6.62 11.57 19.52
C ASP A 134 5.61 12.65 19.13
N LYS A 135 5.35 12.79 17.82
CA LYS A 135 4.34 13.74 17.31
C LYS A 135 2.93 13.30 17.71
N ILE A 136 2.62 12.01 17.58
CA ILE A 136 1.36 11.41 18.01
C ILE A 136 1.17 11.57 19.52
N GLU A 137 2.19 11.30 20.33
CA GLU A 137 2.09 11.43 21.78
C GLU A 137 1.84 12.88 22.22
N LYS A 138 2.56 13.85 21.63
CA LYS A 138 2.34 15.28 21.88
C LYS A 138 0.93 15.72 21.53
N LEU A 139 0.42 15.24 20.39
CA LEU A 139 -0.91 15.58 19.92
C LEU A 139 -2.00 14.94 20.80
N ASN A 140 -1.82 13.70 21.24
CA ASN A 140 -2.71 13.04 22.20
C ASN A 140 -2.78 13.79 23.53
N ARG A 141 -1.64 14.24 24.05
CA ARG A 141 -1.60 15.10 25.27
C ARG A 141 -2.35 16.41 25.03
N SER A 142 -2.23 17.01 23.84
CA SER A 142 -2.96 18.23 23.48
C SER A 142 -4.47 18.00 23.46
N VAL A 143 -4.93 16.92 22.82
CA VAL A 143 -6.35 16.51 22.79
C VAL A 143 -6.89 16.33 24.19
N TYR A 144 -6.18 15.60 25.05
CA TYR A 144 -6.55 15.39 26.43
C TYR A 144 -6.70 16.73 27.21
N ASN A 145 -5.72 17.64 27.04
CA ASN A 145 -5.75 18.95 27.69
C ASN A 145 -6.93 19.82 27.23
N ILE A 146 -7.27 19.78 25.93
CA ILE A 146 -8.43 20.52 25.40
C ILE A 146 -9.72 19.94 25.99
N GLN A 147 -9.86 18.62 26.02
CA GLN A 147 -11.03 17.96 26.60
C GLN A 147 -11.18 18.25 28.09
N TYR A 148 -10.08 18.24 28.83
CA TYR A 148 -10.07 18.59 30.25
C TYR A 148 -10.54 20.04 30.48
N LYS A 149 -10.01 21.00 29.70
CA LYS A 149 -10.41 22.41 29.77
C LYS A 149 -11.89 22.60 29.40
N ARG A 150 -12.37 21.88 28.38
CA ARG A 150 -13.78 21.91 27.97
C ARG A 150 -14.70 21.38 29.08
N LYS A 151 -14.31 20.29 29.75
CA LYS A 151 -15.02 19.74 30.90
C LYS A 151 -15.08 20.72 32.04
N LYS A 152 -13.96 21.35 32.39
CA LYS A 152 -13.88 22.36 33.46
C LYS A 152 -14.71 23.61 33.13
N LEU A 153 -14.77 24.03 31.88
CA LEU A 153 -15.63 25.13 31.42
C LEU A 153 -17.11 24.80 31.63
N LEU A 154 -17.52 23.57 31.31
CA LEU A 154 -18.88 23.09 31.52
C LEU A 154 -19.22 23.06 33.02
N GLU A 155 -18.32 22.58 33.88
CA GLU A 155 -18.51 22.56 35.33
C GLU A 155 -18.72 23.98 35.86
N ASN A 156 -17.87 24.94 35.49
CA ASN A 156 -18.02 26.35 35.91
C ASN A 156 -19.30 27.01 35.37
N TYR A 157 -19.78 26.63 34.20
CA TYR A 157 -21.06 27.10 33.68
C TYR A 157 -22.24 26.55 34.49
N LEU A 158 -22.20 25.26 34.83
CA LEU A 158 -23.26 24.64 35.67
C LEU A 158 -23.29 25.18 37.08
N GLU A 159 -22.14 25.61 37.62
CA GLU A 159 -22.03 26.28 38.93
C GLU A 159 -22.41 27.76 38.87
N GLY A 160 -22.73 28.31 37.72
CA GLY A 160 -23.13 29.71 37.53
C GLY A 160 -21.98 30.71 37.58
N VAL A 161 -20.72 30.24 37.53
CA VAL A 161 -19.51 31.06 37.55
C VAL A 161 -19.26 31.74 36.20
N VAL A 162 -19.66 31.07 35.12
CA VAL A 162 -19.48 31.53 33.73
C VAL A 162 -20.83 31.83 33.10
N ALA A 163 -20.97 33.02 32.46
CA ALA A 163 -22.17 33.40 31.76
C ALA A 163 -22.35 32.55 30.46
N LYS A 164 -23.61 32.41 30.04
CA LYS A 164 -23.98 31.53 28.93
C LYS A 164 -23.29 31.91 27.59
N ASP A 165 -23.21 33.15 27.27
CA ASP A 165 -22.59 33.71 26.08
C ASP A 165 -21.08 33.39 26.04
N ILE A 166 -20.39 33.59 27.14
CA ILE A 166 -18.96 33.27 27.29
C ILE A 166 -18.73 31.75 27.19
N TYR A 167 -19.63 30.95 27.76
CA TYR A 167 -19.56 29.49 27.63
C TYR A 167 -19.70 29.04 26.20
N GLU A 168 -20.72 29.51 25.47
CA GLU A 168 -21.00 29.12 24.09
C GLU A 168 -19.86 29.51 23.15
N GLU A 169 -19.34 30.74 23.25
CA GLU A 169 -18.20 31.21 22.45
C GLU A 169 -16.94 30.39 22.71
N THR A 170 -16.63 30.14 23.97
CA THR A 170 -15.41 29.39 24.37
C THR A 170 -15.52 27.92 24.00
N ASP A 171 -16.71 27.30 24.14
CA ASP A 171 -16.96 25.91 23.80
C ASP A 171 -16.78 25.64 22.28
N VAL A 172 -17.33 26.54 21.44
CA VAL A 172 -17.11 26.48 19.99
C VAL A 172 -15.62 26.58 19.65
N GLY A 173 -14.87 27.43 20.35
CA GLY A 173 -13.41 27.54 20.19
C GLY A 173 -12.67 26.23 20.53
N TYR A 174 -13.08 25.57 21.61
CA TYR A 174 -12.50 24.26 21.97
C TYR A 174 -12.93 23.16 21.03
N GLU A 175 -14.15 23.14 20.54
CA GLU A 175 -14.64 22.16 19.59
C GLU A 175 -13.86 22.22 18.27
N LYS A 176 -13.61 23.43 17.76
CA LYS A 176 -12.79 23.64 16.56
C LYS A 176 -11.37 23.09 16.75
N LYS A 177 -10.71 23.48 17.86
CA LYS A 177 -9.34 22.99 18.18
C LYS A 177 -9.30 21.47 18.33
N LEU A 178 -10.32 20.87 18.92
CA LEU A 178 -10.43 19.43 19.12
C LEU A 178 -10.60 18.70 17.78
N SER A 179 -11.42 19.24 16.88
CA SER A 179 -11.63 18.71 15.53
C SER A 179 -10.33 18.75 14.70
N GLU A 180 -9.64 19.89 14.72
CA GLU A 180 -8.35 20.06 14.02
C GLU A 180 -7.29 19.08 14.56
N ALA A 181 -7.15 18.97 15.88
CA ALA A 181 -6.21 18.06 16.51
C ALA A 181 -6.51 16.58 16.20
N LYS A 182 -7.79 16.18 16.21
CA LYS A 182 -8.20 14.82 15.85
C LYS A 182 -7.93 14.50 14.38
N THR A 183 -8.14 15.46 13.47
CA THR A 183 -7.83 15.29 12.06
C THR A 183 -6.33 15.10 11.84
N GLN A 184 -5.49 15.91 12.50
CA GLN A 184 -4.03 15.77 12.45
C GLN A 184 -3.58 14.42 13.05
N LEU A 185 -4.18 13.99 14.16
CA LEU A 185 -3.88 12.69 14.77
C LEU A 185 -4.15 11.54 13.81
N SER A 186 -5.32 11.54 13.16
CA SER A 186 -5.68 10.51 12.18
C SER A 186 -4.73 10.46 10.99
N MET A 187 -4.23 11.62 10.52
CA MET A 187 -3.23 11.68 9.46
C MET A 187 -1.88 11.09 9.91
N LEU A 188 -1.42 11.43 11.13
CA LEU A 188 -0.18 10.91 11.68
C LEU A 188 -0.25 9.41 11.96
N GLU A 189 -1.37 8.91 12.47
CA GLU A 189 -1.59 7.47 12.67
C GLU A 189 -1.54 6.71 11.34
N GLN A 190 -2.13 7.26 10.28
CA GLN A 190 -2.05 6.67 8.95
C GLN A 190 -0.63 6.68 8.38
N GLN A 191 0.15 7.75 8.64
CA GLN A 191 1.57 7.79 8.27
C GLN A 191 2.38 6.76 9.04
N TYR A 192 2.16 6.63 10.34
CA TYR A 192 2.82 5.65 11.20
C TYR A 192 2.60 4.22 10.72
N ASP A 193 1.36 3.87 10.39
CA ASP A 193 1.02 2.55 9.84
C ASP A 193 1.72 2.29 8.49
N ASN A 194 1.82 3.32 7.63
CA ASN A 194 2.52 3.21 6.36
C ASN A 194 4.04 3.03 6.55
N GLU A 195 4.65 3.76 7.48
CA GLU A 195 6.10 3.62 7.80
C GLU A 195 6.42 2.27 8.41
N GLY A 196 5.60 1.77 9.34
CA GLY A 196 5.77 0.44 9.91
C GLY A 196 5.65 -0.67 8.84
N SER A 197 4.79 -0.48 7.85
CA SER A 197 4.70 -1.36 6.69
C SER A 197 5.96 -1.29 5.82
N LEU A 198 6.51 -0.09 5.58
CA LEU A 198 7.73 0.10 4.80
C LEU A 198 8.95 -0.50 5.50
N GLN A 199 9.12 -0.27 6.80
CA GLN A 199 10.21 -0.86 7.58
C GLN A 199 10.20 -2.39 7.53
N ARG A 200 9.01 -3.01 7.66
CA ARG A 200 8.87 -4.47 7.52
C ARG A 200 9.24 -4.96 6.13
N ARG A 201 8.82 -4.26 5.09
CA ARG A 201 9.18 -4.58 3.70
C ARG A 201 10.68 -4.50 3.47
N LEU A 202 11.34 -3.46 4.00
CA LEU A 202 12.80 -3.31 3.94
C LEU A 202 13.53 -4.43 4.67
N ALA A 203 13.04 -4.83 5.86
CA ALA A 203 13.61 -5.95 6.60
C ALA A 203 13.44 -7.29 5.86
N ASP A 204 12.27 -7.56 5.29
CA ASP A 204 12.03 -8.76 4.46
C ASP A 204 12.95 -8.76 3.23
N PHE A 205 13.11 -7.62 2.58
CA PHE A 205 14.00 -7.47 1.43
C PHE A 205 15.47 -7.67 1.81
N ARG A 206 15.94 -7.04 2.90
CA ARG A 206 17.29 -7.25 3.42
C ARG A 206 17.56 -8.72 3.74
N LYS A 207 16.59 -9.40 4.33
CA LYS A 207 16.68 -10.84 4.62
C LYS A 207 16.75 -11.68 3.33
N ALA A 208 16.04 -11.31 2.28
CA ALA A 208 16.13 -11.96 0.98
C ALA A 208 17.52 -11.74 0.34
N LEU A 209 18.03 -10.51 0.37
CA LEU A 209 19.38 -10.18 -0.12
C LEU A 209 20.50 -10.91 0.64
N SER A 210 20.41 -10.95 1.99
CA SER A 210 21.46 -11.57 2.81
C SER A 210 21.57 -13.09 2.61
N LYS A 211 20.49 -13.72 2.17
CA LYS A 211 20.51 -15.16 1.86
C LYS A 211 21.23 -15.49 0.56
N ASN A 212 21.68 -14.50 -0.21
CA ASN A 212 22.26 -14.68 -1.54
C ASN A 212 21.42 -15.63 -2.45
N GLN A 213 20.11 -15.67 -2.23
CA GLN A 213 19.22 -16.53 -2.99
C GLN A 213 19.08 -15.94 -4.38
N ILE A 214 19.78 -16.52 -5.33
CA ILE A 214 19.43 -16.39 -6.74
C ILE A 214 18.00 -16.94 -6.83
N LEU A 215 17.04 -16.09 -7.17
CA LEU A 215 15.68 -16.55 -7.41
C LEU A 215 15.70 -17.45 -8.66
N GLU A 216 15.42 -18.72 -8.46
CA GLU A 216 15.21 -19.68 -9.56
C GLU A 216 13.77 -19.65 -10.02
N GLU A 217 12.84 -19.36 -9.10
CA GLU A 217 11.40 -19.26 -9.36
C GLU A 217 10.83 -17.95 -8.81
N PHE A 218 9.69 -17.53 -9.34
CA PHE A 218 9.01 -16.31 -8.93
C PHE A 218 8.51 -16.41 -7.48
N ASP A 219 9.02 -15.54 -6.61
CA ASP A 219 8.53 -15.37 -5.24
C ASP A 219 7.65 -14.12 -5.14
N ARG A 220 6.36 -14.36 -4.91
CA ARG A 220 5.38 -13.29 -4.74
C ARG A 220 5.68 -12.37 -3.56
N GLY A 221 6.19 -12.90 -2.46
CA GLY A 221 6.50 -12.13 -1.25
C GLY A 221 7.62 -11.14 -1.52
N ILE A 222 8.69 -11.59 -2.16
CA ILE A 222 9.83 -10.75 -2.58
C ILE A 222 9.35 -9.71 -3.60
N PHE A 223 8.59 -10.11 -4.62
CA PHE A 223 8.04 -9.20 -5.61
C PHE A 223 7.22 -8.07 -4.96
N GLU A 224 6.23 -8.41 -4.14
CA GLU A 224 5.37 -7.43 -3.47
C GLU A 224 6.12 -6.55 -2.44
N SER A 225 7.29 -6.97 -1.96
CA SER A 225 8.12 -6.17 -1.05
C SER A 225 8.93 -5.09 -1.76
N ILE A 226 9.32 -5.33 -3.02
CA ILE A 226 10.25 -4.48 -3.78
C ILE A 226 9.50 -3.62 -4.80
N ILE A 227 8.55 -4.23 -5.51
CA ILE A 227 7.90 -3.60 -6.65
C ILE A 227 6.62 -2.90 -6.19
N GLU A 228 6.51 -1.65 -6.52
CA GLU A 228 5.29 -0.88 -6.34
C GLU A 228 4.39 -0.98 -7.58
N LYS A 229 5.00 -0.92 -8.77
CA LYS A 229 4.30 -0.85 -10.04
C LYS A 229 5.17 -1.40 -11.17
N VAL A 230 4.54 -2.07 -12.11
CA VAL A 230 5.18 -2.54 -13.36
C VAL A 230 4.47 -1.89 -14.54
N ILE A 231 5.22 -1.28 -15.43
CA ILE A 231 4.71 -0.68 -16.67
C ILE A 231 4.93 -1.68 -17.80
N VAL A 232 3.85 -2.01 -18.50
CA VAL A 232 3.86 -2.99 -19.60
C VAL A 232 3.57 -2.32 -20.93
N GLY A 233 4.45 -2.51 -21.90
CA GLY A 233 4.44 -1.84 -23.20
C GLY A 233 4.89 -0.40 -23.10
N GLY A 234 4.97 0.28 -24.22
CA GLY A 234 5.40 1.67 -24.31
C GLY A 234 6.24 1.92 -25.55
N TYR A 235 7.09 2.93 -25.44
CA TYR A 235 8.00 3.33 -26.49
C TYR A 235 9.44 3.01 -26.04
N ASP A 236 10.27 2.58 -26.97
CA ASP A 236 11.70 2.41 -26.75
C ASP A 236 12.44 3.77 -26.76
N GLU A 237 13.78 3.73 -26.67
CA GLU A 237 14.63 4.94 -26.69
C GLU A 237 14.60 5.67 -28.03
N ASN A 238 14.23 4.98 -29.12
CA ASN A 238 14.11 5.52 -30.47
C ASN A 238 12.68 6.04 -30.76
N GLY A 239 11.76 5.88 -29.82
CA GLY A 239 10.34 6.23 -29.99
C GLY A 239 9.53 5.18 -30.73
N GLU A 240 10.09 3.97 -30.97
CA GLU A 240 9.37 2.86 -31.57
C GLU A 240 8.49 2.15 -30.54
N LYS A 241 7.36 1.62 -31.02
CA LYS A 241 6.38 0.94 -30.18
C LYS A 241 6.82 -0.46 -29.81
N ASP A 242 7.01 -0.71 -28.53
CA ASP A 242 7.22 -2.06 -28.00
C ASP A 242 6.08 -2.44 -27.04
N PRO A 243 5.12 -3.28 -27.48
CA PRO A 243 4.01 -3.72 -26.66
C PRO A 243 4.40 -4.72 -25.56
N TYR A 244 5.61 -5.25 -25.56
CA TYR A 244 6.13 -6.24 -24.60
C TYR A 244 7.23 -5.70 -23.70
N LYS A 245 7.57 -4.42 -23.82
CA LYS A 245 8.50 -3.75 -22.88
C LYS A 245 7.98 -3.87 -21.45
N ILE A 246 8.87 -4.17 -20.52
CA ILE A 246 8.60 -4.24 -19.09
C ILE A 246 9.59 -3.34 -18.36
#